data_4b4376374bc08162e129bbd5fb8e72be
#
_entry.id   4b4376374bc08162e129bbd5fb8e72be
#
_cell.length_a   1.000
_cell.length_b   1.000
_cell.length_c   1.000
_cell.angle_alpha   90.00
_cell.angle_beta   90.00
_cell.angle_gamma   90.00
#
_symmetry.space_group_name_H-M   'P 1'
#
loop_
_entity.id
_entity.type
_entity.pdbx_description
1 polymer ?
#
loop_
_entity_poly.entity_id
_entity_poly.type
_entity_poly.pdbx_seq_one_letter_code
_entity_poly.pdbx_strand_id
1 'polypeptide(L)'
;MRRFTISALACAVAAAAPAHAVITFGGVIAVPGNAIDLAPGANPNQNRLSFGSDMVYDQGSATFFGISDRGPGGGTIDFAPRVEAFKVDIDPSTGAISNFNLTATKVFHRPDGTPFSGLFPDRLPGGTKNALGNALDSEGVARFSNGQFLVADEYGPSVYLMSREGRFLRAFTTPSNLVPREPTPGSAVNYVDNRDIVRSGRQDNRGFEGITLNGDGTKAYAIMQDPLLEDGVGTANGRRSVNLRIVEFDVATGLATKQMVYQLENRTSINARIPGTDDDFGENAQGRNIGVSSITWIGGTKFLVIERDNRGEGPDNLIAGLRPVGSKRIYMIDIANATDVSGTVLNTSNTALPGSVTPVSKLLFLDIASALTLAGEVIPEKFEALAIGPRLNDGFALLLATDNDFSVTQNGSNVQFDVCFGTGSPTQVALGDPCPAGKVLVPTRLYSFKISGADAANFSASLFAVPEPASWAMLIAGFGLTGAAMRRRRSIVA
;
A
#
# COMPACT_ATOMS: atom_id res chain seq x y z
N MET A 1 71.31 -28.75 32.52
CA MET A 1 69.90 -28.27 32.71
C MET A 1 69.55 -27.32 31.59
N ARG A 2 68.80 -27.81 30.58
CA ARG A 2 68.30 -26.97 29.46
C ARG A 2 66.89 -26.52 29.83
N ARG A 3 66.68 -25.21 29.89
CA ARG A 3 65.38 -24.61 30.11
C ARG A 3 64.64 -24.51 28.76
N PHE A 4 63.48 -25.14 28.68
CA PHE A 4 62.52 -24.96 27.55
C PHE A 4 61.61 -23.82 27.91
N THR A 5 61.59 -22.77 27.07
CA THR A 5 60.63 -21.66 27.09
C THR A 5 59.47 -22.04 26.17
N ILE A 6 58.26 -22.16 26.72
CA ILE A 6 57.02 -22.36 25.98
C ILE A 6 56.45 -20.97 25.70
N SER A 7 56.45 -20.57 24.42
CA SER A 7 55.74 -19.36 23.98
C SER A 7 54.27 -19.70 23.73
N ALA A 8 53.38 -19.17 24.54
CA ALA A 8 51.94 -19.26 24.32
C ALA A 8 51.52 -18.24 23.23
N LEU A 9 51.04 -18.75 22.11
CA LEU A 9 50.43 -17.93 21.03
C LEU A 9 48.99 -17.66 21.43
N ALA A 10 48.69 -16.42 21.84
CA ALA A 10 47.33 -15.96 22.10
C ALA A 10 46.66 -15.64 20.75
N CYS A 11 45.74 -16.49 20.27
CA CYS A 11 44.82 -16.14 19.18
C CYS A 11 43.79 -15.17 19.71
N ALA A 12 43.88 -13.91 19.33
CA ALA A 12 42.81 -12.94 19.50
C ALA A 12 41.69 -13.27 18.52
N VAL A 13 40.58 -13.83 19.01
CA VAL A 13 39.33 -13.94 18.27
C VAL A 13 38.72 -12.55 18.28
N ALA A 14 38.85 -11.83 17.20
CA ALA A 14 38.05 -10.59 16.98
C ALA A 14 36.58 -11.01 16.88
N ALA A 15 35.81 -10.79 17.94
CA ALA A 15 34.37 -10.88 17.88
C ALA A 15 33.91 -9.77 16.90
N ALA A 16 33.44 -10.17 15.71
CA ALA A 16 32.76 -9.28 14.83
C ALA A 16 31.52 -8.74 15.60
N ALA A 17 31.50 -7.44 15.88
CA ALA A 17 30.30 -6.81 16.40
C ALA A 17 29.16 -7.10 15.42
N PRO A 18 27.95 -7.46 15.90
CA PRO A 18 26.81 -7.64 15.01
C PRO A 18 26.66 -6.35 14.20
N ALA A 19 26.60 -6.48 12.88
CA ALA A 19 26.32 -5.36 12.01
C ALA A 19 24.94 -4.81 12.45
N HIS A 20 24.93 -3.65 13.07
CA HIS A 20 23.68 -2.99 13.45
C HIS A 20 22.88 -2.75 12.18
N ALA A 21 21.60 -3.13 12.22
CA ALA A 21 20.61 -2.71 11.25
C ALA A 21 20.64 -1.19 11.13
N VAL A 22 20.75 -0.69 9.90
CA VAL A 22 20.76 0.76 9.67
C VAL A 22 19.74 1.08 8.60
N ILE A 23 18.60 1.64 9.06
CA ILE A 23 17.64 2.30 8.18
C ILE A 23 17.99 3.78 8.17
N THR A 24 18.34 4.32 7.01
CA THR A 24 18.77 5.72 6.87
C THR A 24 17.81 6.45 5.94
N PHE A 25 17.35 7.63 6.34
CA PHE A 25 16.56 8.50 5.45
C PHE A 25 17.42 8.96 4.29
N GLY A 26 16.95 8.71 3.04
CA GLY A 26 17.65 9.06 1.82
C GLY A 26 17.23 10.43 1.26
N GLY A 27 15.99 10.84 1.46
CA GLY A 27 15.47 12.12 0.99
C GLY A 27 13.99 12.06 0.59
N VAL A 28 13.49 13.21 0.11
CA VAL A 28 12.10 13.38 -0.30
C VAL A 28 12.02 14.13 -1.64
N ILE A 29 11.07 13.73 -2.49
CA ILE A 29 10.61 14.50 -3.65
C ILE A 29 9.16 14.90 -3.39
N ALA A 30 8.84 16.17 -3.54
CA ALA A 30 7.48 16.69 -3.51
C ALA A 30 7.00 16.92 -4.96
N VAL A 31 6.08 16.09 -5.43
CA VAL A 31 5.42 16.28 -6.72
C VAL A 31 4.26 17.27 -6.50
N PRO A 32 4.23 18.40 -7.23
CA PRO A 32 3.24 19.45 -6.98
C PRO A 32 1.81 18.93 -7.04
N GLY A 33 0.94 19.36 -6.12
CA GLY A 33 -0.46 18.94 -6.06
C GLY A 33 -1.31 19.37 -7.27
N ASN A 34 -0.79 20.28 -8.11
CA ASN A 34 -1.37 20.66 -9.39
C ASN A 34 -0.68 20.01 -10.60
N ALA A 35 0.22 19.05 -10.36
CA ALA A 35 0.81 18.28 -11.46
C ALA A 35 -0.27 17.53 -12.24
N ILE A 36 -0.02 17.35 -13.54
CA ILE A 36 -0.96 16.73 -14.47
C ILE A 36 -0.38 15.42 -14.96
N ASP A 37 -1.21 14.39 -15.02
CA ASP A 37 -0.87 13.10 -15.59
C ASP A 37 -0.90 13.10 -17.14
N LEU A 38 -0.64 11.94 -17.76
CA LEU A 38 -0.59 11.78 -19.21
C LEU A 38 -1.88 11.21 -19.80
N ALA A 39 -2.94 11.02 -19.00
CA ALA A 39 -4.22 10.55 -19.50
C ALA A 39 -4.96 11.71 -20.19
N PRO A 40 -5.73 11.46 -21.27
CA PRO A 40 -6.61 12.46 -21.81
C PRO A 40 -7.72 12.79 -20.80
N GLY A 41 -7.93 14.07 -20.52
CA GLY A 41 -8.95 14.54 -19.60
C GLY A 41 -9.63 15.82 -20.10
N ALA A 42 -10.91 15.98 -19.78
CA ALA A 42 -11.72 17.09 -20.23
C ALA A 42 -11.61 18.33 -19.32
N ASN A 43 -11.11 18.16 -18.10
CA ASN A 43 -10.97 19.25 -17.12
C ASN A 43 -9.78 18.96 -16.17
N PRO A 44 -9.26 19.98 -15.46
CA PRO A 44 -8.10 19.85 -14.59
C PRO A 44 -8.27 18.79 -13.49
N ASN A 45 -9.49 18.52 -13.02
CA ASN A 45 -9.73 17.55 -11.96
C ASN A 45 -9.57 16.11 -12.45
N GLN A 46 -9.80 15.86 -13.75
CA GLN A 46 -9.67 14.52 -14.34
C GLN A 46 -8.23 14.14 -14.70
N ASN A 47 -7.30 15.10 -14.69
CA ASN A 47 -5.89 14.88 -15.02
C ASN A 47 -4.96 15.18 -13.86
N ARG A 48 -5.44 15.48 -12.66
CA ARG A 48 -4.55 15.67 -11.52
C ARG A 48 -3.76 14.40 -11.27
N LEU A 49 -2.45 14.56 -11.16
CA LEU A 49 -1.55 13.46 -10.85
C LEU A 49 -1.65 13.10 -9.36
N SER A 50 -2.03 11.87 -9.07
CA SER A 50 -1.87 11.22 -7.78
C SER A 50 -1.45 9.77 -8.02
N PHE A 51 -0.61 9.22 -7.15
CA PHE A 51 -0.08 7.85 -7.27
C PHE A 51 0.27 7.23 -5.92
N GLY A 52 -0.27 7.80 -4.85
CA GLY A 52 0.18 7.50 -3.50
C GLY A 52 -0.67 6.52 -2.72
N SER A 53 -1.76 5.97 -3.29
CA SER A 53 -2.62 5.00 -2.58
C SER A 53 -1.94 3.64 -2.43
N ASP A 54 -1.15 3.18 -3.42
CA ASP A 54 -0.18 2.08 -3.29
C ASP A 54 0.83 2.10 -4.43
N MET A 55 1.95 1.38 -4.28
CA MET A 55 3.04 1.43 -5.25
C MET A 55 3.83 0.13 -5.30
N VAL A 56 4.26 -0.26 -6.49
CA VAL A 56 5.17 -1.38 -6.73
C VAL A 56 6.32 -0.98 -7.64
N TYR A 57 7.51 -1.55 -7.40
CA TYR A 57 8.69 -1.37 -8.26
C TYR A 57 8.93 -2.59 -9.13
N ASP A 58 9.11 -2.38 -10.42
CA ASP A 58 9.52 -3.40 -11.37
C ASP A 58 11.02 -3.34 -11.64
N GLN A 59 11.74 -4.31 -11.13
CA GLN A 59 13.19 -4.43 -11.28
C GLN A 59 13.61 -4.54 -12.76
N GLY A 60 12.78 -5.20 -13.59
CA GLY A 60 13.09 -5.45 -15.01
C GLY A 60 13.11 -4.18 -15.85
N SER A 61 12.21 -3.24 -15.62
CA SER A 61 12.10 -1.96 -16.33
C SER A 61 12.66 -0.78 -15.54
N ALA A 62 13.10 -0.99 -14.31
CA ALA A 62 13.48 0.06 -13.36
C ALA A 62 12.42 1.17 -13.29
N THR A 63 11.17 0.77 -13.08
CA THR A 63 10.00 1.66 -13.11
C THR A 63 9.13 1.43 -11.89
N PHE A 64 8.68 2.50 -11.26
CA PHE A 64 7.65 2.47 -10.24
C PHE A 64 6.28 2.56 -10.90
N PHE A 65 5.33 1.84 -10.35
CA PHE A 65 3.91 1.86 -10.71
C PHE A 65 3.12 2.19 -9.45
N GLY A 66 2.57 3.40 -9.39
CA GLY A 66 1.71 3.85 -8.30
C GLY A 66 0.28 3.98 -8.79
N ILE A 67 -0.69 3.80 -7.91
CA ILE A 67 -2.10 3.96 -8.25
C ILE A 67 -2.70 5.19 -7.58
N SER A 68 -3.73 5.75 -8.22
CA SER A 68 -4.64 6.69 -7.58
C SER A 68 -5.83 5.93 -6.99
N ASP A 69 -6.40 6.49 -5.92
CA ASP A 69 -7.69 6.11 -5.36
C ASP A 69 -8.86 6.42 -6.30
N ARG A 70 -10.06 6.58 -5.75
CA ARG A 70 -11.30 7.01 -6.43
C ARG A 70 -11.27 8.43 -6.99
N GLY A 71 -10.19 9.18 -6.72
CA GLY A 71 -9.99 10.52 -7.27
C GLY A 71 -10.50 11.66 -6.38
N PRO A 72 -10.38 12.90 -6.88
CA PRO A 72 -10.73 14.10 -6.12
C PRO A 72 -12.19 14.10 -5.68
N GLY A 73 -12.43 14.45 -4.43
CA GLY A 73 -13.78 14.56 -3.88
C GLY A 73 -14.40 13.27 -3.36
N GLY A 74 -13.59 12.26 -3.09
CA GLY A 74 -13.99 11.09 -2.30
C GLY A 74 -15.25 10.39 -2.82
N GLY A 75 -15.31 10.01 -4.08
CA GLY A 75 -16.43 9.31 -4.69
C GLY A 75 -17.59 10.20 -5.16
N THR A 76 -17.42 11.53 -5.21
CA THR A 76 -18.45 12.47 -5.62
C THR A 76 -18.17 13.18 -6.95
N ILE A 77 -16.93 13.18 -7.39
CA ILE A 77 -16.49 13.71 -8.70
C ILE A 77 -16.13 12.52 -9.58
N ASP A 78 -16.57 12.53 -10.84
CA ASP A 78 -16.21 11.50 -11.79
C ASP A 78 -14.70 11.59 -12.10
N PHE A 79 -13.99 10.50 -11.79
CA PHE A 79 -12.57 10.33 -12.03
C PHE A 79 -12.31 8.88 -12.42
N ALA A 80 -11.46 8.65 -13.39
CA ALA A 80 -11.11 7.31 -13.80
C ALA A 80 -9.86 6.83 -13.08
N PRO A 81 -9.95 5.92 -12.09
CA PRO A 81 -8.80 5.36 -11.39
C PRO A 81 -7.78 4.75 -12.36
N ARG A 82 -6.50 4.88 -12.03
CA ARG A 82 -5.41 4.61 -12.97
C ARG A 82 -4.12 4.21 -12.28
N VAL A 83 -3.20 3.68 -13.05
CA VAL A 83 -1.82 3.45 -12.62
C VAL A 83 -0.89 4.43 -13.33
N GLU A 84 -0.01 5.05 -12.55
CA GLU A 84 1.03 5.96 -12.98
C GLU A 84 2.37 5.24 -13.03
N ALA A 85 3.02 5.22 -14.19
CA ALA A 85 4.37 4.69 -14.33
C ALA A 85 5.37 5.84 -14.29
N PHE A 86 6.34 5.76 -13.40
CA PHE A 86 7.32 6.82 -13.24
C PHE A 86 8.71 6.27 -12.89
N LYS A 87 9.71 7.09 -13.08
CA LYS A 87 11.10 6.84 -12.69
C LYS A 87 11.60 7.95 -11.78
N VAL A 88 12.51 7.59 -10.90
CA VAL A 88 13.30 8.50 -10.09
C VAL A 88 14.75 8.05 -10.13
N ASP A 89 15.68 8.99 -10.09
CA ASP A 89 17.08 8.68 -9.91
C ASP A 89 17.33 8.38 -8.43
N ILE A 90 18.04 7.29 -8.16
CA ILE A 90 18.36 6.87 -6.79
C ILE A 90 19.88 6.75 -6.69
N ASP A 91 20.50 7.51 -5.80
CA ASP A 91 21.93 7.43 -5.55
C ASP A 91 22.26 6.05 -4.94
N PRO A 92 23.15 5.26 -5.57
CA PRO A 92 23.42 3.89 -5.16
C PRO A 92 24.17 3.78 -3.83
N SER A 93 24.73 4.86 -3.31
CA SER A 93 25.49 4.87 -2.05
C SER A 93 24.63 5.29 -0.87
N THR A 94 23.78 6.30 -1.07
CA THR A 94 23.00 6.95 0.00
C THR A 94 21.54 6.58 -0.02
N GLY A 95 20.98 6.17 -1.17
CA GLY A 95 19.55 6.01 -1.36
C GLY A 95 18.82 7.34 -1.62
N ALA A 96 19.53 8.46 -1.77
CA ALA A 96 18.92 9.76 -2.07
C ALA A 96 18.19 9.73 -3.41
N ILE A 97 17.03 10.38 -3.48
CA ILE A 97 16.17 10.40 -4.66
C ILE A 97 16.13 11.78 -5.31
N SER A 98 16.01 11.81 -6.64
CA SER A 98 15.91 13.02 -7.45
C SER A 98 15.21 12.73 -8.78
N ASN A 99 14.91 13.78 -9.56
CA ASN A 99 14.45 13.67 -10.95
C ASN A 99 13.21 12.78 -11.13
N PHE A 100 12.09 13.13 -10.48
CA PHE A 100 10.82 12.47 -10.76
C PHE A 100 10.43 12.65 -12.23
N ASN A 101 10.14 11.55 -12.92
CA ASN A 101 9.77 11.54 -14.33
C ASN A 101 8.59 10.59 -14.56
N LEU A 102 7.39 11.14 -14.77
CA LEU A 102 6.21 10.41 -15.18
C LEU A 102 6.38 9.92 -16.63
N THR A 103 6.26 8.62 -16.85
CA THR A 103 6.51 7.99 -18.16
C THR A 103 5.26 7.47 -18.84
N ALA A 104 4.22 7.12 -18.10
CA ALA A 104 2.93 6.70 -18.64
C ALA A 104 1.83 6.81 -17.59
N THR A 105 0.62 7.07 -18.04
CA THR A 105 -0.64 6.95 -17.28
C THR A 105 -1.52 5.91 -17.95
N LYS A 106 -2.03 4.93 -17.19
CA LYS A 106 -2.88 3.85 -17.69
C LYS A 106 -4.19 3.82 -16.92
N VAL A 107 -5.23 4.34 -17.54
CA VAL A 107 -6.59 4.31 -16.99
C VAL A 107 -7.10 2.87 -16.93
N PHE A 108 -7.78 2.51 -15.83
CA PHE A 108 -8.43 1.21 -15.72
C PHE A 108 -9.73 1.15 -16.52
N HIS A 109 -9.89 0.12 -17.35
CA HIS A 109 -11.02 -0.05 -18.24
C HIS A 109 -11.67 -1.41 -18.09
N ARG A 110 -12.97 -1.46 -18.28
CA ARG A 110 -13.75 -2.68 -18.45
C ARG A 110 -13.49 -3.31 -19.83
N PRO A 111 -13.92 -4.57 -20.04
CA PRO A 111 -13.75 -5.25 -21.33
C PRO A 111 -14.39 -4.53 -22.52
N ASP A 112 -15.49 -3.81 -22.29
CA ASP A 112 -16.20 -3.01 -23.30
C ASP A 112 -15.50 -1.69 -23.67
N GLY A 113 -14.38 -1.38 -23.00
CA GLY A 113 -13.62 -0.15 -23.19
C GLY A 113 -14.11 1.03 -22.35
N THR A 114 -15.19 0.89 -21.61
CA THR A 114 -15.66 1.90 -20.65
C THR A 114 -14.67 2.02 -19.49
N PRO A 115 -14.23 3.21 -19.08
CA PRO A 115 -13.36 3.35 -17.91
C PRO A 115 -14.09 2.94 -16.63
N PHE A 116 -13.35 2.49 -15.64
CA PHE A 116 -13.82 2.50 -14.26
C PHE A 116 -13.99 3.93 -13.79
N SER A 117 -14.83 4.13 -12.78
CA SER A 117 -15.12 5.44 -12.19
C SER A 117 -14.93 5.37 -10.67
N GLY A 118 -14.33 6.40 -10.11
CA GLY A 118 -14.22 6.58 -8.66
C GLY A 118 -15.53 7.01 -7.98
N LEU A 119 -16.60 7.25 -8.73
CA LEU A 119 -17.90 7.57 -8.15
C LEU A 119 -18.42 6.45 -7.25
N PHE A 120 -19.16 6.83 -6.21
CA PHE A 120 -19.95 5.85 -5.46
C PHE A 120 -20.87 5.04 -6.39
N PRO A 121 -21.11 3.77 -6.11
CA PRO A 121 -21.91 2.91 -6.97
C PRO A 121 -23.30 3.47 -7.30
N ASP A 122 -23.98 4.14 -6.36
CA ASP A 122 -25.29 4.74 -6.57
C ASP A 122 -25.27 6.08 -7.33
N ARG A 123 -24.09 6.64 -7.59
CA ARG A 123 -23.87 7.84 -8.39
C ARG A 123 -23.50 7.55 -9.84
N LEU A 124 -23.22 6.28 -10.16
CA LEU A 124 -22.98 5.85 -11.54
C LEU A 124 -24.27 5.99 -12.38
N PRO A 125 -24.19 6.26 -13.69
CA PRO A 125 -25.36 6.20 -14.57
C PRO A 125 -26.07 4.85 -14.49
N GLY A 126 -27.31 4.82 -14.00
CA GLY A 126 -28.05 3.58 -13.76
C GLY A 126 -27.55 2.72 -12.60
N GLY A 127 -26.65 3.25 -11.79
CA GLY A 127 -26.05 2.57 -10.66
C GLY A 127 -26.99 2.39 -9.47
N THR A 128 -26.63 1.49 -8.58
CA THR A 128 -27.38 1.19 -7.35
C THR A 128 -26.39 0.87 -6.21
N LYS A 129 -26.83 1.05 -4.97
CA LYS A 129 -26.02 0.71 -3.78
C LYS A 129 -25.69 -0.78 -3.67
N ASN A 130 -26.39 -1.65 -4.37
CA ASN A 130 -26.29 -3.11 -4.24
C ASN A 130 -25.30 -3.74 -5.24
N ALA A 131 -24.82 -2.98 -6.21
CA ALA A 131 -23.92 -3.46 -7.25
C ALA A 131 -22.81 -2.44 -7.50
N LEU A 132 -21.57 -2.90 -7.55
CA LEU A 132 -20.41 -2.04 -7.81
C LEU A 132 -20.45 -1.42 -9.22
N GLY A 133 -20.98 -2.14 -10.21
CA GLY A 133 -20.98 -1.65 -11.60
C GLY A 133 -19.56 -1.45 -12.12
N ASN A 134 -19.22 -0.20 -12.48
CA ASN A 134 -17.85 0.21 -12.80
C ASN A 134 -17.24 1.16 -11.73
N ALA A 135 -17.82 1.22 -10.53
CA ALA A 135 -17.19 1.90 -9.40
C ALA A 135 -15.90 1.17 -9.00
N LEU A 136 -14.86 1.95 -8.72
CA LEU A 136 -13.57 1.43 -8.27
C LEU A 136 -12.91 2.46 -7.36
N ASP A 137 -12.54 2.03 -6.17
CA ASP A 137 -11.69 2.74 -5.24
C ASP A 137 -10.40 1.95 -5.07
N SER A 138 -9.41 2.24 -5.91
CA SER A 138 -8.19 1.45 -6.01
C SER A 138 -7.18 1.83 -4.94
N GLU A 139 -6.97 0.93 -3.95
CA GLU A 139 -6.14 1.18 -2.78
C GLU A 139 -4.99 0.17 -2.61
N GLY A 140 -4.81 -0.74 -3.55
CA GLY A 140 -3.69 -1.66 -3.52
C GLY A 140 -3.29 -2.11 -4.91
N VAL A 141 -1.97 -2.25 -5.16
CA VAL A 141 -1.44 -2.71 -6.44
C VAL A 141 -0.31 -3.70 -6.28
N ALA A 142 -0.41 -4.83 -6.98
CA ALA A 142 0.69 -5.75 -7.19
C ALA A 142 0.90 -6.00 -8.69
N ARG A 143 2.13 -6.27 -9.09
CA ARG A 143 2.48 -6.44 -10.50
C ARG A 143 3.13 -7.79 -10.78
N PHE A 144 2.64 -8.50 -11.79
CA PHE A 144 3.24 -9.73 -12.27
C PHE A 144 4.42 -9.45 -13.21
N SER A 145 5.33 -10.41 -13.34
CA SER A 145 6.47 -10.34 -14.26
C SER A 145 6.06 -10.20 -15.74
N ASN A 146 4.86 -10.65 -16.12
CA ASN A 146 4.29 -10.46 -17.45
C ASN A 146 3.68 -9.06 -17.68
N GLY A 147 3.70 -8.20 -16.67
CA GLY A 147 3.21 -6.84 -16.69
C GLY A 147 1.75 -6.65 -16.30
N GLN A 148 1.00 -7.71 -16.04
CA GLN A 148 -0.35 -7.63 -15.49
C GLN A 148 -0.34 -7.06 -14.07
N PHE A 149 -1.49 -6.51 -13.65
CA PHE A 149 -1.67 -5.97 -12.30
C PHE A 149 -2.77 -6.72 -11.55
N LEU A 150 -2.60 -6.90 -10.25
CA LEU A 150 -3.71 -7.07 -9.33
C LEU A 150 -3.98 -5.72 -8.68
N VAL A 151 -5.26 -5.36 -8.63
CA VAL A 151 -5.74 -4.11 -8.02
C VAL A 151 -6.72 -4.48 -6.93
N ALA A 152 -6.47 -4.00 -5.72
CA ALA A 152 -7.40 -4.09 -4.60
C ALA A 152 -8.33 -2.89 -4.60
N ASP A 153 -9.60 -3.13 -4.27
CA ASP A 153 -10.70 -2.16 -4.30
C ASP A 153 -11.28 -2.00 -2.88
N GLU A 154 -11.39 -0.78 -2.44
CA GLU A 154 -11.95 -0.47 -1.12
C GLU A 154 -13.48 -0.57 -1.09
N TYR A 155 -14.16 -0.22 -2.20
CA TYR A 155 -15.62 -0.29 -2.26
C TYR A 155 -16.15 -1.71 -2.08
N GLY A 156 -15.51 -2.73 -2.69
CA GLY A 156 -16.00 -4.09 -2.73
C GLY A 156 -16.08 -4.86 -1.41
N PRO A 157 -15.04 -5.09 -0.60
CA PRO A 157 -13.62 -5.18 -0.95
C PRO A 157 -13.40 -6.23 -2.04
N SER A 158 -12.81 -5.82 -3.14
CA SER A 158 -12.63 -6.68 -4.30
C SER A 158 -11.16 -6.76 -4.72
N VAL A 159 -10.81 -7.78 -5.51
CA VAL A 159 -9.51 -7.87 -6.17
C VAL A 159 -9.74 -8.11 -7.66
N TYR A 160 -9.13 -7.27 -8.48
CA TYR A 160 -9.26 -7.31 -9.93
C TYR A 160 -7.92 -7.64 -10.58
N LEU A 161 -7.92 -8.61 -11.49
CA LEU A 161 -6.80 -8.85 -12.40
C LEU A 161 -6.97 -7.94 -13.62
N MET A 162 -5.99 -7.10 -13.88
CA MET A 162 -5.92 -6.18 -15.01
C MET A 162 -4.80 -6.57 -15.97
N SER A 163 -4.97 -6.29 -17.24
CA SER A 163 -3.89 -6.41 -18.23
C SER A 163 -2.80 -5.37 -17.94
N ARG A 164 -1.67 -5.49 -18.61
CA ARG A 164 -0.59 -4.49 -18.53
C ARG A 164 -0.97 -3.12 -19.09
N GLU A 165 -2.07 -3.04 -19.87
CA GLU A 165 -2.65 -1.79 -20.39
C GLU A 165 -3.80 -1.26 -19.52
N GLY A 166 -4.09 -1.87 -18.35
CA GLY A 166 -5.16 -1.45 -17.45
C GLY A 166 -6.55 -1.99 -17.80
N ARG A 167 -6.69 -3.00 -18.68
CA ARG A 167 -7.99 -3.60 -18.98
C ARG A 167 -8.34 -4.70 -18.00
N PHE A 168 -9.58 -4.68 -17.51
CA PHE A 168 -10.11 -5.74 -16.65
C PHE A 168 -10.08 -7.09 -17.36
N LEU A 169 -9.57 -8.09 -16.68
CA LEU A 169 -9.52 -9.48 -17.16
C LEU A 169 -10.48 -10.38 -16.36
N ARG A 170 -10.45 -10.28 -15.03
CA ARG A 170 -11.37 -11.00 -14.13
C ARG A 170 -11.34 -10.41 -12.72
N ALA A 171 -12.39 -10.68 -11.94
CA ALA A 171 -12.43 -10.46 -10.51
C ALA A 171 -12.08 -11.75 -9.74
N PHE A 172 -11.50 -11.61 -8.56
CA PHE A 172 -11.40 -12.67 -7.57
C PHE A 172 -12.71 -12.76 -6.77
N THR A 173 -12.95 -13.89 -6.15
CA THR A 173 -14.16 -14.07 -5.34
C THR A 173 -13.96 -13.42 -3.96
N THR A 174 -14.70 -12.36 -3.69
CA THR A 174 -14.70 -11.70 -2.38
C THR A 174 -15.30 -12.63 -1.32
N PRO A 175 -14.62 -12.89 -0.19
CA PRO A 175 -15.20 -13.62 0.92
C PRO A 175 -16.46 -12.92 1.44
N SER A 176 -17.53 -13.70 1.64
CA SER A 176 -18.87 -13.16 1.95
C SER A 176 -18.94 -12.38 3.26
N ASN A 177 -18.06 -12.68 4.20
CA ASN A 177 -17.95 -11.98 5.49
C ASN A 177 -17.33 -10.57 5.38
N LEU A 178 -16.69 -10.24 4.27
CA LEU A 178 -16.11 -8.91 4.03
C LEU A 178 -17.13 -7.94 3.40
N VAL A 179 -18.13 -8.49 2.70
CA VAL A 179 -19.11 -7.71 1.94
C VAL A 179 -20.01 -6.89 2.87
N PRO A 180 -20.09 -5.55 2.68
CA PRO A 180 -20.91 -4.68 3.54
C PRO A 180 -22.40 -4.94 3.36
N ARG A 181 -23.12 -5.14 4.47
CA ARG A 181 -24.56 -5.47 4.46
C ARG A 181 -25.35 -4.63 5.44
N GLU A 182 -26.58 -4.33 5.07
CA GLU A 182 -27.56 -3.64 5.91
C GLU A 182 -28.04 -4.53 7.08
N PRO A 183 -28.66 -3.95 8.14
CA PRO A 183 -28.93 -4.69 9.39
C PRO A 183 -30.01 -5.76 9.33
N THR A 184 -30.83 -5.83 8.29
CA THR A 184 -31.97 -6.75 8.21
C THR A 184 -31.51 -8.17 7.90
N PRO A 185 -32.03 -9.23 8.56
CA PRO A 185 -31.73 -10.61 8.19
C PRO A 185 -31.98 -10.88 6.70
N GLY A 186 -31.03 -11.52 6.03
CA GLY A 186 -31.00 -11.62 4.57
C GLY A 186 -30.59 -10.31 3.89
N SER A 187 -29.95 -9.46 4.63
CA SER A 187 -29.64 -8.07 4.35
C SER A 187 -29.05 -7.83 2.99
N ALA A 188 -29.57 -6.82 2.30
CA ALA A 188 -29.06 -6.36 1.04
C ALA A 188 -27.61 -5.87 1.20
N VAL A 189 -26.80 -6.15 0.19
CA VAL A 189 -25.49 -5.57 0.04
C VAL A 189 -25.63 -4.06 -0.11
N ASN A 190 -24.71 -3.31 0.49
CA ASN A 190 -24.65 -1.85 0.35
C ASN A 190 -23.20 -1.39 0.27
N TYR A 191 -22.75 -1.10 -0.94
CA TYR A 191 -21.37 -0.68 -1.24
C TYR A 191 -21.14 0.83 -1.11
N VAL A 192 -22.18 1.62 -0.80
CA VAL A 192 -22.06 3.07 -0.69
C VAL A 192 -21.57 3.47 0.68
N ASP A 193 -20.60 4.36 0.73
CA ASP A 193 -20.04 4.89 1.96
C ASP A 193 -20.89 5.99 2.62
N ASN A 194 -20.47 6.39 3.83
CA ASN A 194 -21.16 7.39 4.65
C ASN A 194 -22.56 6.95 5.09
N ARG A 195 -22.71 5.67 5.44
CA ARG A 195 -23.98 5.07 5.90
C ARG A 195 -23.83 4.46 7.26
N ASP A 196 -24.63 4.89 8.21
CA ASP A 196 -24.74 4.24 9.53
C ASP A 196 -25.56 2.95 9.50
N ILE A 197 -26.10 2.58 8.36
CA ILE A 197 -26.98 1.43 8.20
C ILE A 197 -26.26 0.09 7.97
N VAL A 198 -25.00 0.11 7.55
CA VAL A 198 -24.20 -1.13 7.41
C VAL A 198 -23.89 -1.69 8.78
N ARG A 199 -24.11 -3.01 8.97
CA ARG A 199 -23.97 -3.70 10.25
C ARG A 199 -23.06 -4.93 10.21
N SER A 200 -22.62 -5.34 9.05
CA SER A 200 -21.63 -6.42 8.87
C SER A 200 -20.75 -6.17 7.65
N GLY A 201 -19.63 -6.86 7.60
CA GLY A 201 -18.62 -6.68 6.58
C GLY A 201 -17.71 -5.48 6.85
N ARG A 202 -17.14 -4.92 5.80
CA ARG A 202 -16.28 -3.75 5.90
C ARG A 202 -17.00 -2.55 6.53
N GLN A 203 -16.27 -1.73 7.27
CA GLN A 203 -16.73 -0.39 7.64
C GLN A 203 -16.82 0.51 6.40
N ASP A 204 -17.57 1.61 6.49
CA ASP A 204 -17.62 2.61 5.41
C ASP A 204 -16.22 3.10 5.06
N ASN A 205 -15.84 3.04 3.78
CA ASN A 205 -14.52 3.43 3.29
C ASN A 205 -13.39 2.77 4.10
N ARG A 206 -13.45 1.43 4.28
CA ARG A 206 -12.45 0.63 5.01
C ARG A 206 -12.41 -0.79 4.45
N GLY A 207 -12.27 -0.89 3.12
CA GLY A 207 -12.14 -2.16 2.40
C GLY A 207 -10.70 -2.67 2.36
N PHE A 208 -10.28 -3.19 1.21
CA PHE A 208 -8.89 -3.56 0.99
C PHE A 208 -8.04 -2.33 0.71
N GLU A 209 -6.97 -2.16 1.50
CA GLU A 209 -6.08 -1.01 1.48
C GLU A 209 -4.68 -1.33 0.92
N GLY A 210 -4.41 -2.56 0.65
CA GLY A 210 -3.15 -2.99 0.05
C GLY A 210 -3.21 -4.41 -0.45
N ILE A 211 -2.39 -4.74 -1.44
CA ILE A 211 -2.26 -6.08 -1.98
C ILE A 211 -0.82 -6.36 -2.44
N THR A 212 -0.36 -7.58 -2.23
CA THR A 212 0.95 -8.02 -2.70
C THR A 212 0.90 -9.45 -3.22
N LEU A 213 1.86 -9.81 -4.07
CA LEU A 213 2.10 -11.19 -4.51
C LEU A 213 3.23 -11.82 -3.71
N ASN A 214 3.19 -13.14 -3.55
CA ASN A 214 4.38 -13.88 -3.14
C ASN A 214 5.41 -13.94 -4.28
N GLY A 215 6.61 -14.44 -3.99
CA GLY A 215 7.75 -14.39 -4.92
C GLY A 215 7.57 -15.14 -6.24
N ASP A 216 6.70 -16.12 -6.31
CA ASP A 216 6.39 -16.89 -7.53
C ASP A 216 5.08 -16.47 -8.20
N GLY A 217 4.34 -15.51 -7.61
CA GLY A 217 3.09 -14.99 -8.15
C GLY A 217 1.91 -15.96 -8.09
N THR A 218 2.01 -17.03 -7.29
CA THR A 218 0.93 -18.04 -7.16
C THR A 218 -0.11 -17.66 -6.10
N LYS A 219 0.28 -16.82 -5.14
CA LYS A 219 -0.57 -16.31 -4.06
C LYS A 219 -0.58 -14.79 -4.02
N ALA A 220 -1.74 -14.23 -3.70
CA ALA A 220 -1.91 -12.83 -3.39
C ALA A 220 -2.39 -12.66 -1.95
N TYR A 221 -1.97 -11.57 -1.31
CA TYR A 221 -2.35 -11.21 0.05
C TYR A 221 -2.91 -9.80 0.05
N ALA A 222 -4.20 -9.67 0.36
CA ALA A 222 -4.85 -8.37 0.52
C ALA A 222 -5.11 -8.11 2.01
N ILE A 223 -4.94 -6.88 2.45
CA ILE A 223 -5.16 -6.47 3.84
C ILE A 223 -6.32 -5.48 3.91
N MET A 224 -7.21 -5.68 4.89
CA MET A 224 -8.27 -4.71 5.20
C MET A 224 -7.65 -3.47 5.85
N GLN A 225 -8.21 -2.29 5.60
CA GLN A 225 -7.77 -1.06 6.27
C GLN A 225 -8.05 -1.11 7.77
N ASP A 226 -9.26 -1.51 8.13
CA ASP A 226 -9.74 -1.54 9.50
C ASP A 226 -10.50 -2.86 9.81
N PRO A 227 -10.76 -3.17 11.09
CA PRO A 227 -11.54 -4.34 11.49
C PRO A 227 -12.93 -4.35 10.87
N LEU A 228 -13.45 -5.54 10.56
CA LEU A 228 -14.85 -5.70 10.16
C LEU A 228 -15.78 -5.24 11.29
N LEU A 229 -17.00 -4.82 10.93
CA LEU A 229 -18.00 -4.35 11.90
C LEU A 229 -18.30 -5.40 12.96
N GLU A 230 -18.33 -6.69 12.59
CA GLU A 230 -18.56 -7.81 13.50
C GLU A 230 -17.30 -8.28 14.25
N ASP A 231 -16.10 -7.80 13.91
CA ASP A 231 -14.85 -8.17 14.59
C ASP A 231 -14.55 -7.25 15.80
N GLY A 232 -15.58 -6.68 16.42
CA GLY A 232 -15.53 -5.93 17.66
C GLY A 232 -16.64 -6.33 18.64
N VAL A 233 -16.47 -5.99 19.91
CA VAL A 233 -17.46 -6.28 20.96
C VAL A 233 -18.70 -5.41 20.78
N GLY A 234 -19.87 -6.05 20.75
CA GLY A 234 -21.15 -5.40 20.52
C GLY A 234 -21.57 -5.40 19.05
N THR A 235 -22.75 -4.86 18.76
CA THR A 235 -23.29 -4.82 17.40
C THR A 235 -22.55 -3.76 16.57
N ALA A 236 -22.00 -4.15 15.43
CA ALA A 236 -21.32 -3.26 14.48
C ALA A 236 -20.22 -2.39 15.12
N ASN A 237 -19.37 -2.98 15.94
CA ASN A 237 -18.44 -2.24 16.79
C ASN A 237 -16.96 -2.45 16.44
N GLY A 238 -16.64 -2.78 15.18
CA GLY A 238 -15.26 -2.89 14.68
C GLY A 238 -14.41 -1.64 14.93
N ARG A 239 -15.04 -0.45 15.02
CA ARG A 239 -14.35 0.82 15.31
C ARG A 239 -13.57 0.86 16.62
N ARG A 240 -13.82 -0.09 17.52
CA ARG A 240 -13.12 -0.23 18.80
C ARG A 240 -12.09 -1.35 18.82
N SER A 241 -12.07 -2.17 17.77
CA SER A 241 -11.24 -3.36 17.70
C SER A 241 -9.85 -3.08 17.16
N VAL A 242 -8.89 -3.89 17.58
CA VAL A 242 -7.54 -3.96 16.97
C VAL A 242 -7.46 -5.09 15.92
N ASN A 243 -8.48 -5.94 15.80
CA ASN A 243 -8.41 -7.20 15.06
C ASN A 243 -8.87 -7.02 13.62
N LEU A 244 -7.96 -6.77 12.70
CA LEU A 244 -8.24 -6.69 11.27
C LEU A 244 -7.76 -7.92 10.51
N ARG A 245 -8.15 -8.08 9.24
CA ARG A 245 -7.93 -9.30 8.47
C ARG A 245 -6.96 -9.09 7.30
N ILE A 246 -6.08 -10.09 7.13
CA ILE A 246 -5.33 -10.34 5.88
C ILE A 246 -6.00 -11.52 5.19
N VAL A 247 -6.24 -11.42 3.90
CA VAL A 247 -6.83 -12.48 3.07
C VAL A 247 -5.80 -13.01 2.10
N GLU A 248 -5.53 -14.32 2.14
CA GLU A 248 -4.74 -15.03 1.15
C GLU A 248 -5.64 -15.53 0.03
N PHE A 249 -5.25 -15.28 -1.22
CA PHE A 249 -5.92 -15.77 -2.43
C PHE A 249 -5.00 -16.70 -3.21
N ASP A 250 -5.55 -17.76 -3.78
CA ASP A 250 -4.93 -18.49 -4.86
C ASP A 250 -5.11 -17.72 -6.17
N VAL A 251 -3.99 -17.34 -6.80
CA VAL A 251 -4.03 -16.49 -8.01
C VAL A 251 -4.64 -17.21 -9.20
N ALA A 252 -4.45 -18.52 -9.34
CA ALA A 252 -4.97 -19.27 -10.48
C ALA A 252 -6.49 -19.32 -10.47
N THR A 253 -7.10 -19.59 -9.32
CA THR A 253 -8.56 -19.71 -9.16
C THR A 253 -9.24 -18.39 -8.81
N GLY A 254 -8.54 -17.45 -8.18
CA GLY A 254 -9.10 -16.22 -7.60
C GLY A 254 -9.94 -16.47 -6.35
N LEU A 255 -9.79 -17.63 -5.70
CA LEU A 255 -10.50 -17.96 -4.45
C LEU A 255 -9.65 -17.63 -3.24
N ALA A 256 -10.30 -17.11 -2.19
CA ALA A 256 -9.66 -16.97 -0.90
C ALA A 256 -9.38 -18.34 -0.29
N THR A 257 -8.16 -18.54 0.19
CA THR A 257 -7.69 -19.80 0.78
C THR A 257 -7.52 -19.72 2.29
N LYS A 258 -7.34 -18.51 2.82
CA LYS A 258 -7.12 -18.28 4.26
C LYS A 258 -7.44 -16.84 4.63
N GLN A 259 -7.95 -16.62 5.85
CA GLN A 259 -7.97 -15.31 6.49
C GLN A 259 -7.13 -15.36 7.77
N MET A 260 -6.35 -14.33 8.03
CA MET A 260 -5.46 -14.26 9.20
C MET A 260 -5.69 -12.95 9.94
N VAL A 261 -5.45 -12.95 11.25
CA VAL A 261 -5.61 -11.74 12.05
C VAL A 261 -4.31 -10.96 12.10
N TYR A 262 -4.38 -9.70 11.73
CA TYR A 262 -3.40 -8.68 12.06
C TYR A 262 -3.96 -7.85 13.24
N GLN A 263 -3.16 -7.60 14.27
CA GLN A 263 -3.57 -6.75 15.38
C GLN A 263 -2.93 -5.37 15.25
N LEU A 264 -3.76 -4.33 15.12
CA LEU A 264 -3.35 -2.93 15.16
C LEU A 264 -2.64 -2.63 16.49
N GLU A 265 -1.78 -1.62 16.49
CA GLU A 265 -1.25 -1.06 17.73
C GLU A 265 -2.41 -0.51 18.57
N ASN A 266 -2.40 -0.82 19.87
CA ASN A 266 -3.45 -0.36 20.75
C ASN A 266 -3.37 1.17 20.93
N ARG A 267 -4.52 1.87 20.82
CA ARG A 267 -4.61 3.33 20.99
C ARG A 267 -3.99 3.83 22.30
N THR A 268 -4.01 3.03 23.37
CA THR A 268 -3.38 3.41 24.64
C THR A 268 -1.86 3.58 24.48
N SER A 269 -1.21 2.69 23.73
CA SER A 269 0.22 2.81 23.41
C SER A 269 0.50 3.98 22.47
N ILE A 270 -0.43 4.29 21.56
CA ILE A 270 -0.33 5.43 20.65
C ILE A 270 -0.48 6.73 21.43
N ASN A 271 -1.51 6.84 22.27
CA ASN A 271 -1.78 8.01 23.11
C ASN A 271 -0.60 8.31 24.06
N ALA A 272 0.07 7.27 24.58
CA ALA A 272 1.25 7.46 25.42
C ALA A 272 2.43 8.19 24.72
N ARG A 273 2.40 8.32 23.39
CA ARG A 273 3.38 9.10 22.61
C ARG A 273 2.92 10.52 22.28
N ILE A 274 1.63 10.80 22.51
CA ILE A 274 1.04 12.13 22.27
C ILE A 274 1.24 12.99 23.52
N PRO A 275 1.74 14.24 23.40
CA PRO A 275 1.91 15.13 24.53
C PRO A 275 0.55 15.52 25.16
N GLY A 276 0.41 15.34 26.47
CA GLY A 276 -0.82 15.65 27.19
C GLY A 276 -1.94 14.63 26.91
N THR A 277 -3.18 15.01 27.10
CA THR A 277 -4.38 14.14 26.92
C THR A 277 -5.46 14.76 26.03
N ASP A 278 -5.35 16.03 25.68
CA ASP A 278 -6.39 16.75 24.92
C ASP A 278 -6.54 16.22 23.49
N ASP A 279 -5.45 15.68 22.96
CA ASP A 279 -5.40 15.09 21.62
C ASP A 279 -5.42 13.56 21.62
N ASP A 280 -5.72 12.91 22.73
CA ASP A 280 -5.82 11.46 22.79
C ASP A 280 -6.88 10.91 21.83
N PHE A 281 -6.58 9.78 21.18
CA PHE A 281 -7.55 9.03 20.41
C PHE A 281 -8.59 8.40 21.32
N GLY A 282 -9.85 8.69 21.06
CA GLY A 282 -10.98 8.10 21.77
C GLY A 282 -11.17 6.61 21.42
N GLU A 283 -12.07 5.96 22.16
CA GLU A 283 -12.32 4.51 22.04
C GLU A 283 -12.76 4.12 20.61
N ASN A 284 -13.63 4.89 19.99
CA ASN A 284 -14.14 4.63 18.64
C ASN A 284 -13.14 4.95 17.51
N ALA A 285 -11.96 5.47 17.85
CA ALA A 285 -10.91 5.75 16.90
C ALA A 285 -9.96 4.55 16.66
N GLN A 286 -9.98 3.53 17.54
CA GLN A 286 -9.04 2.40 17.51
C GLN A 286 -9.02 1.67 16.18
N GLY A 287 -10.16 1.30 15.63
CA GLY A 287 -10.29 0.62 14.36
C GLY A 287 -11.08 1.50 13.37
N ARG A 288 -10.74 2.78 13.28
CA ARG A 288 -11.35 3.75 12.36
C ARG A 288 -10.40 4.89 11.95
N ASN A 289 -9.63 5.43 12.90
CA ASN A 289 -8.68 6.51 12.69
C ASN A 289 -7.22 6.02 12.83
N ILE A 290 -7.06 4.78 13.23
CA ILE A 290 -5.81 4.03 13.32
C ILE A 290 -6.03 2.77 12.51
N GLY A 291 -5.35 2.65 11.39
CA GLY A 291 -5.52 1.55 10.43
C GLY A 291 -4.25 1.22 9.69
N VAL A 292 -4.34 0.32 8.73
CA VAL A 292 -3.23 -0.01 7.81
C VAL A 292 -3.47 0.56 6.43
N SER A 293 -2.39 0.77 5.68
CA SER A 293 -2.46 1.38 4.35
C SER A 293 -1.71 0.61 3.26
N SER A 294 -0.88 -0.35 3.59
CA SER A 294 -0.17 -1.14 2.58
C SER A 294 0.31 -2.46 3.17
N ILE A 295 0.49 -3.45 2.32
CA ILE A 295 1.17 -4.71 2.61
C ILE A 295 2.11 -5.07 1.47
N THR A 296 3.36 -5.38 1.78
CA THR A 296 4.38 -5.73 0.77
C THR A 296 5.14 -6.98 1.19
N TRP A 297 5.14 -7.99 0.33
CA TRP A 297 5.89 -9.23 0.54
C TRP A 297 7.40 -8.97 0.49
N ILE A 298 8.14 -9.56 1.45
CA ILE A 298 9.60 -9.41 1.54
C ILE A 298 10.36 -10.73 1.47
N GLY A 299 9.64 -11.87 1.55
CA GLY A 299 10.26 -13.18 1.44
C GLY A 299 9.61 -14.23 2.33
N GLY A 300 9.50 -15.48 1.85
CA GLY A 300 8.89 -16.57 2.59
C GLY A 300 7.47 -16.19 3.08
N THR A 301 7.29 -16.20 4.39
CA THR A 301 6.04 -15.85 5.06
C THR A 301 6.05 -14.43 5.66
N LYS A 302 7.03 -13.60 5.30
CA LYS A 302 7.23 -12.27 5.87
C LYS A 302 6.77 -11.15 4.94
N PHE A 303 6.22 -10.10 5.55
CA PHE A 303 5.72 -8.91 4.86
C PHE A 303 6.06 -7.65 5.66
N LEU A 304 6.07 -6.50 4.97
CA LEU A 304 5.98 -5.19 5.60
C LEU A 304 4.54 -4.68 5.52
N VAL A 305 4.10 -4.00 6.57
CA VAL A 305 2.77 -3.37 6.66
C VAL A 305 2.93 -1.95 7.18
N ILE A 306 2.33 -0.97 6.48
CA ILE A 306 2.21 0.40 6.99
C ILE A 306 1.01 0.45 7.94
N GLU A 307 1.23 0.93 9.16
CA GLU A 307 0.18 1.26 10.12
C GLU A 307 0.26 2.75 10.47
N ARG A 308 -0.85 3.44 10.36
CA ARG A 308 -0.91 4.89 10.56
C ARG A 308 -2.16 5.36 11.30
N ASP A 309 -2.06 6.51 11.94
CA ASP A 309 -3.21 7.34 12.27
C ASP A 309 -3.55 8.31 11.11
N ASN A 310 -4.65 9.05 11.26
CA ASN A 310 -5.13 10.03 10.28
C ASN A 310 -4.71 11.47 10.60
N ARG A 311 -3.56 11.68 11.24
CA ARG A 311 -3.04 13.01 11.60
C ARG A 311 -1.81 13.34 10.79
N GLY A 312 -1.47 14.63 10.71
CA GLY A 312 -0.37 15.14 9.91
C GLY A 312 -0.84 16.14 8.87
N GLU A 313 0.06 16.59 7.99
CA GLU A 313 -0.27 17.52 6.92
C GLU A 313 -1.06 16.83 5.80
N GLY A 314 -2.31 17.25 5.59
CA GLY A 314 -3.18 16.70 4.57
C GLY A 314 -4.51 17.47 4.47
N PRO A 315 -5.31 17.22 3.40
CA PRO A 315 -6.50 18.01 3.10
C PRO A 315 -7.60 17.92 4.17
N ASP A 316 -7.64 16.84 4.94
CA ASP A 316 -8.64 16.64 5.99
C ASP A 316 -8.21 17.26 7.34
N ASN A 317 -6.96 17.70 7.47
CA ASN A 317 -6.42 18.33 8.67
C ASN A 317 -6.27 19.85 8.52
N LEU A 318 -7.37 20.58 8.60
CA LEU A 318 -7.45 22.03 8.40
C LEU A 318 -7.15 22.85 9.67
N ILE A 319 -6.66 22.22 10.73
CA ILE A 319 -6.41 22.87 12.01
C ILE A 319 -5.04 23.55 11.99
N ALA A 320 -4.99 24.84 12.35
CA ALA A 320 -3.72 25.52 12.58
C ALA A 320 -2.94 24.84 13.72
N GLY A 321 -1.69 24.46 13.44
CA GLY A 321 -0.86 23.77 14.41
C GLY A 321 -1.25 22.31 14.58
N LEU A 322 -1.32 21.57 13.48
CA LEU A 322 -1.65 20.16 13.35
C LEU A 322 -1.61 19.36 14.68
N ARG A 323 -2.65 18.56 14.92
CA ARG A 323 -2.67 17.68 16.09
C ARG A 323 -1.44 16.77 16.08
N PRO A 324 -0.86 16.45 17.26
CA PRO A 324 0.29 15.56 17.35
C PRO A 324 0.01 14.22 16.68
N VAL A 325 0.91 13.80 15.81
CA VAL A 325 0.89 12.47 15.19
C VAL A 325 1.26 11.42 16.25
N GLY A 326 0.47 10.38 16.39
CA GLY A 326 0.70 9.31 17.34
C GLY A 326 1.36 8.07 16.72
N SER A 327 1.10 7.80 15.43
CA SER A 327 1.64 6.61 14.76
C SER A 327 1.75 6.80 13.24
N LYS A 328 2.97 6.68 12.72
CA LYS A 328 3.31 6.43 11.31
C LYS A 328 4.43 5.40 11.32
N ARG A 329 4.08 4.12 11.14
CA ARG A 329 5.02 3.02 11.39
C ARG A 329 4.95 1.95 10.33
N ILE A 330 6.09 1.34 10.04
CA ILE A 330 6.16 0.09 9.29
C ILE A 330 6.44 -1.04 10.25
N TYR A 331 5.64 -2.09 10.15
CA TYR A 331 5.86 -3.32 10.89
C TYR A 331 6.25 -4.44 9.94
N MET A 332 7.23 -5.25 10.35
CA MET A 332 7.50 -6.55 9.75
C MET A 332 6.62 -7.58 10.44
N ILE A 333 5.88 -8.35 9.63
CA ILE A 333 5.02 -9.42 10.10
C ILE A 333 5.45 -10.77 9.53
N ASP A 334 5.09 -11.85 10.24
CA ASP A 334 5.26 -13.23 9.77
C ASP A 334 3.95 -14.00 9.95
N ILE A 335 3.44 -14.55 8.85
CA ILE A 335 2.17 -15.30 8.80
C ILE A 335 2.33 -16.81 9.05
N ALA A 336 3.55 -17.31 9.25
CA ALA A 336 3.85 -18.75 9.29
C ALA A 336 2.97 -19.52 10.30
N ASN A 337 2.72 -18.95 11.48
CA ASN A 337 1.95 -19.59 12.55
C ASN A 337 0.55 -19.01 12.73
N ALA A 338 0.11 -18.12 11.85
CA ALA A 338 -1.20 -17.49 11.98
C ALA A 338 -2.33 -18.50 11.74
N THR A 339 -3.33 -18.47 12.61
CA THR A 339 -4.52 -19.32 12.48
C THR A 339 -5.40 -18.87 11.32
N ASP A 340 -6.01 -19.82 10.60
CA ASP A 340 -7.06 -19.51 9.65
C ASP A 340 -8.37 -19.17 10.40
N VAL A 341 -8.86 -17.95 10.19
CA VAL A 341 -10.10 -17.43 10.79
C VAL A 341 -11.20 -17.18 9.76
N SER A 342 -11.14 -17.81 8.59
CA SER A 342 -12.12 -17.62 7.49
C SER A 342 -13.58 -17.81 7.94
N GLY A 343 -13.84 -18.76 8.87
CA GLY A 343 -15.16 -19.03 9.43
C GLY A 343 -15.40 -18.46 10.84
N THR A 344 -14.50 -17.57 11.33
CA THR A 344 -14.53 -17.12 12.74
C THR A 344 -14.89 -15.65 12.83
N VAL A 345 -15.85 -15.30 13.70
CA VAL A 345 -16.14 -13.92 14.09
C VAL A 345 -15.30 -13.56 15.31
N LEU A 346 -14.63 -12.39 15.28
CA LEU A 346 -13.68 -11.98 16.32
C LEU A 346 -14.33 -10.96 17.29
N ASN A 347 -15.49 -11.31 17.85
CA ASN A 347 -16.32 -10.39 18.65
C ASN A 347 -16.28 -10.64 20.17
N THR A 348 -15.32 -11.41 20.65
CA THR A 348 -15.23 -11.73 22.09
C THR A 348 -14.48 -10.65 22.87
N SER A 349 -13.61 -9.90 22.21
CA SER A 349 -12.86 -8.78 22.79
C SER A 349 -12.40 -7.82 21.69
N ASN A 350 -12.24 -6.54 22.02
CA ASN A 350 -11.66 -5.54 21.12
C ASN A 350 -10.12 -5.60 21.05
N THR A 351 -9.47 -6.26 22.00
CA THR A 351 -8.01 -6.25 22.12
C THR A 351 -7.39 -7.65 22.24
N ALA A 352 -8.16 -8.64 22.67
CA ALA A 352 -7.71 -10.03 22.79
C ALA A 352 -8.39 -10.91 21.73
N LEU A 353 -7.76 -12.06 21.46
CA LEU A 353 -8.30 -13.08 20.57
C LEU A 353 -8.76 -14.30 21.36
N PRO A 354 -9.70 -15.11 20.85
CA PRO A 354 -9.96 -16.43 21.40
C PRO A 354 -8.66 -17.24 21.56
N GLY A 355 -8.54 -18.03 22.63
CA GLY A 355 -7.28 -18.74 22.93
C GLY A 355 -6.81 -19.73 21.86
N SER A 356 -7.69 -20.11 20.92
CA SER A 356 -7.36 -20.96 19.76
C SER A 356 -6.86 -20.17 18.55
N VAL A 357 -6.87 -18.84 18.59
CA VAL A 357 -6.48 -17.98 17.48
C VAL A 357 -5.12 -17.35 17.73
N THR A 358 -4.16 -17.67 16.89
CA THR A 358 -2.84 -17.03 16.86
C THR A 358 -2.84 -15.97 15.73
N PRO A 359 -2.61 -14.69 16.04
CA PRO A 359 -2.44 -13.65 15.03
C PRO A 359 -1.11 -13.80 14.28
N VAL A 360 -0.91 -13.02 13.24
CA VAL A 360 0.42 -12.85 12.64
C VAL A 360 1.38 -12.28 13.69
N SER A 361 2.64 -12.72 13.69
CA SER A 361 3.64 -12.06 14.53
C SER A 361 3.98 -10.68 13.96
N LYS A 362 4.35 -9.74 14.83
CA LYS A 362 4.52 -8.33 14.47
C LYS A 362 5.72 -7.73 15.20
N LEU A 363 6.62 -7.09 14.44
CA LEU A 363 7.80 -6.40 14.96
C LEU A 363 7.91 -5.02 14.30
N LEU A 364 8.19 -3.98 15.10
CA LEU A 364 8.46 -2.65 14.56
C LEU A 364 9.70 -2.69 13.66
N PHE A 365 9.54 -2.27 12.41
CA PHE A 365 10.61 -2.19 11.41
C PHE A 365 11.14 -0.76 11.27
N LEU A 366 10.25 0.22 11.10
CA LEU A 366 10.59 1.64 10.98
C LEU A 366 9.52 2.52 11.64
N ASP A 367 9.93 3.45 12.49
CA ASP A 367 9.11 4.56 12.95
C ASP A 367 9.31 5.75 12.01
N ILE A 368 8.40 5.91 11.04
CA ILE A 368 8.47 6.93 10.00
C ILE A 368 8.40 8.33 10.62
N ALA A 369 7.47 8.54 11.57
CA ALA A 369 7.28 9.83 12.20
C ALA A 369 8.57 10.30 12.92
N SER A 370 9.21 9.39 13.65
CA SER A 370 10.49 9.68 14.32
C SER A 370 11.60 9.97 13.31
N ALA A 371 11.71 9.19 12.24
CA ALA A 371 12.74 9.37 11.22
C ALA A 371 12.60 10.72 10.50
N LEU A 372 11.37 11.12 10.14
CA LEU A 372 11.10 12.40 9.48
C LEU A 372 11.33 13.59 10.45
N THR A 373 10.92 13.46 11.72
CA THR A 373 11.20 14.48 12.73
C THR A 373 12.70 14.73 12.88
N LEU A 374 13.51 13.65 12.90
CA LEU A 374 14.98 13.77 12.97
C LEU A 374 15.57 14.41 11.70
N ALA A 375 14.95 14.18 10.55
CA ALA A 375 15.35 14.78 9.28
C ALA A 375 14.87 16.24 9.11
N GLY A 376 14.00 16.74 9.99
CA GLY A 376 13.39 18.07 9.88
C GLY A 376 12.31 18.16 8.81
N GLU A 377 11.74 17.02 8.41
CA GLU A 377 10.72 16.93 7.38
C GLU A 377 9.30 17.00 7.96
N VAL A 378 8.36 17.42 7.11
CA VAL A 378 6.94 17.42 7.46
C VAL A 378 6.43 16.00 7.56
N ILE A 379 5.57 15.72 8.55
CA ILE A 379 4.89 14.44 8.67
C ILE A 379 3.53 14.56 7.97
N PRO A 380 3.33 13.88 6.83
CA PRO A 380 2.05 13.90 6.13
C PRO A 380 0.98 13.09 6.85
N GLU A 381 -0.27 13.37 6.49
CA GLU A 381 -1.44 12.67 7.01
C GLU A 381 -1.44 11.20 6.61
N LYS A 382 -1.26 10.92 5.32
CA LYS A 382 -1.42 9.59 4.73
C LYS A 382 -0.13 9.10 4.10
N PHE A 383 0.52 8.12 4.74
CA PHE A 383 1.47 7.22 4.08
C PHE A 383 0.71 5.99 3.66
N GLU A 384 0.56 5.75 2.36
CA GLU A 384 -0.23 4.64 1.88
C GLU A 384 0.54 3.71 0.93
N ALA A 385 1.51 4.22 0.19
CA ALA A 385 2.30 3.42 -0.72
C ALA A 385 3.65 2.98 -0.14
N LEU A 386 4.03 1.72 -0.39
CA LEU A 386 5.31 1.13 -0.02
C LEU A 386 5.86 0.25 -1.14
N ALA A 387 7.05 0.57 -1.65
CA ALA A 387 7.74 -0.25 -2.64
C ALA A 387 9.16 -0.61 -2.22
N ILE A 388 9.55 -1.87 -2.47
CA ILE A 388 10.95 -2.30 -2.41
C ILE A 388 11.61 -1.88 -3.71
N GLY A 389 12.45 -0.87 -3.64
CA GLY A 389 13.17 -0.30 -4.79
C GLY A 389 14.40 -1.12 -5.21
N PRO A 390 15.31 -0.52 -6.00
CA PRO A 390 16.48 -1.21 -6.50
C PRO A 390 17.51 -1.52 -5.42
N ARG A 391 18.41 -2.46 -5.74
CA ARG A 391 19.62 -2.66 -4.95
C ARG A 391 20.51 -1.42 -5.00
N LEU A 392 21.12 -1.14 -3.87
CA LEU A 392 22.17 -0.14 -3.70
C LEU A 392 23.53 -0.83 -3.54
N ASN A 393 24.62 -0.06 -3.44
CA ASN A 393 25.96 -0.59 -3.20
C ASN A 393 26.02 -1.43 -1.92
N ASP A 394 25.25 -1.06 -0.91
CA ASP A 394 25.04 -1.78 0.32
C ASP A 394 23.55 -1.74 0.68
N GLY A 395 22.86 -2.87 0.54
CA GLY A 395 21.43 -2.98 0.80
C GLY A 395 20.54 -2.62 -0.39
N PHE A 396 19.44 -1.90 -0.14
CA PHE A 396 18.45 -1.50 -1.15
C PHE A 396 17.69 -0.25 -0.72
N ALA A 397 16.97 0.36 -1.67
CA ALA A 397 16.07 1.45 -1.40
C ALA A 397 14.67 0.93 -1.01
N LEU A 398 14.07 1.54 0.01
CA LEU A 398 12.66 1.42 0.34
C LEU A 398 12.01 2.76 0.07
N LEU A 399 10.96 2.79 -0.74
CA LEU A 399 10.26 4.01 -1.08
C LEU A 399 8.85 4.00 -0.47
N LEU A 400 8.45 5.17 0.05
CA LEU A 400 7.11 5.43 0.55
C LEU A 400 6.52 6.59 -0.23
N ALA A 401 5.23 6.54 -0.55
CA ALA A 401 4.52 7.68 -1.10
C ALA A 401 3.32 8.05 -0.23
N THR A 402 2.89 9.31 -0.36
CA THR A 402 1.71 9.83 0.32
C THR A 402 0.54 9.89 -0.63
N ASP A 403 -0.62 9.44 -0.20
CA ASP A 403 -1.86 9.92 -0.80
C ASP A 403 -2.11 11.35 -0.31
N ASN A 404 -2.36 12.25 -1.26
CA ASN A 404 -2.67 13.65 -1.00
C ASN A 404 -4.14 13.97 -1.19
N ASP A 405 -5.02 12.96 -1.36
CA ASP A 405 -6.45 13.14 -1.69
C ASP A 405 -6.68 14.17 -2.80
N PHE A 406 -5.76 14.24 -3.77
CA PHE A 406 -5.74 15.28 -4.81
C PHE A 406 -5.74 16.73 -4.27
N SER A 407 -5.38 16.92 -3.00
CA SER A 407 -5.50 18.19 -2.26
C SER A 407 -6.94 18.70 -2.15
N VAL A 408 -7.92 17.81 -2.15
CA VAL A 408 -9.36 18.15 -2.12
C VAL A 408 -9.98 17.67 -0.81
N THR A 409 -10.81 18.52 -0.21
CA THR A 409 -11.67 18.16 0.93
C THR A 409 -13.11 18.59 0.66
N GLN A 410 -14.04 18.12 1.48
CA GLN A 410 -15.46 18.49 1.37
C GLN A 410 -15.99 19.09 2.67
N ASN A 411 -16.94 19.99 2.55
CA ASN A 411 -17.68 20.49 3.71
C ASN A 411 -18.91 19.60 4.00
N GLY A 412 -19.60 19.88 5.11
CA GLY A 412 -20.79 19.13 5.52
C GLY A 412 -21.98 19.16 4.54
N SER A 413 -21.92 19.97 3.47
CA SER A 413 -22.90 20.05 2.39
C SER A 413 -22.44 19.34 1.12
N ASN A 414 -21.38 18.52 1.18
CA ASN A 414 -20.74 17.83 0.05
C ASN A 414 -20.21 18.78 -1.05
N VAL A 415 -19.91 20.03 -0.72
CA VAL A 415 -19.22 20.95 -1.62
C VAL A 415 -17.72 20.68 -1.50
N GLN A 416 -17.08 20.49 -2.65
CA GLN A 416 -15.65 20.19 -2.75
C GLN A 416 -14.83 21.47 -2.82
N PHE A 417 -13.66 21.46 -2.16
CA PHE A 417 -12.71 22.58 -2.11
C PHE A 417 -11.29 22.08 -2.31
N ASP A 418 -10.49 22.87 -3.00
CA ASP A 418 -9.04 22.70 -2.97
C ASP A 418 -8.49 23.22 -1.64
N VAL A 419 -7.50 22.52 -1.10
CA VAL A 419 -6.83 22.88 0.16
C VAL A 419 -5.41 23.32 -0.12
N CYS A 420 -5.07 24.53 0.31
CA CYS A 420 -3.78 25.16 0.11
C CYS A 420 -3.00 25.23 1.43
N PHE A 421 -1.81 24.62 1.47
CA PHE A 421 -0.88 24.63 2.58
C PHE A 421 0.30 25.59 2.32
N GLY A 422 0.88 26.13 3.39
CA GLY A 422 2.02 27.03 3.34
C GLY A 422 2.06 27.90 4.58
N THR A 423 2.46 29.17 4.43
CA THR A 423 2.55 30.10 5.56
C THR A 423 1.18 30.31 6.23
N GLY A 424 1.12 30.05 7.54
CA GLY A 424 -0.10 30.15 8.36
C GLY A 424 -1.02 28.93 8.22
N SER A 425 -2.29 29.12 8.65
CA SER A 425 -3.28 28.02 8.61
C SER A 425 -3.59 27.60 7.19
N PRO A 426 -3.95 26.32 6.95
CA PRO A 426 -4.46 25.86 5.66
C PRO A 426 -5.65 26.71 5.19
N THR A 427 -5.83 26.84 3.88
CA THR A 427 -6.91 27.66 3.28
C THR A 427 -7.68 26.82 2.27
N GLN A 428 -9.00 26.82 2.38
CA GLN A 428 -9.89 26.28 1.35
C GLN A 428 -10.14 27.33 0.28
N VAL A 429 -10.06 26.93 -0.99
CA VAL A 429 -10.46 27.73 -2.16
C VAL A 429 -11.46 26.92 -3.00
N ALA A 430 -12.22 27.58 -3.87
CA ALA A 430 -13.09 26.84 -4.77
C ALA A 430 -12.26 25.90 -5.65
N LEU A 431 -12.86 24.77 -6.02
CA LEU A 431 -12.17 23.71 -6.77
C LEU A 431 -11.65 24.24 -8.10
N GLY A 432 -10.35 24.17 -8.31
CA GLY A 432 -9.65 24.69 -9.49
C GLY A 432 -9.17 26.15 -9.38
N ASP A 433 -9.51 26.85 -8.29
CA ASP A 433 -8.99 28.21 -8.07
C ASP A 433 -7.53 28.17 -7.62
N PRO A 434 -6.73 29.20 -7.95
CA PRO A 434 -5.34 29.28 -7.52
C PRO A 434 -5.22 29.45 -6.01
N CYS A 435 -4.21 28.83 -5.43
CA CYS A 435 -3.87 29.06 -4.02
C CYS A 435 -3.44 30.51 -3.77
N PRO A 436 -3.76 31.07 -2.59
CA PRO A 436 -3.24 32.36 -2.16
C PRO A 436 -1.72 32.42 -2.17
N ALA A 437 -1.16 33.63 -2.28
CA ALA A 437 0.28 33.85 -2.28
C ALA A 437 0.96 33.18 -1.06
N GLY A 438 2.04 32.45 -1.31
CA GLY A 438 2.79 31.69 -0.29
C GLY A 438 2.17 30.36 0.11
N LYS A 439 1.14 29.90 -0.60
CA LYS A 439 0.53 28.58 -0.42
C LYS A 439 0.49 27.79 -1.71
N VAL A 440 0.47 26.46 -1.60
CA VAL A 440 0.39 25.49 -2.69
C VAL A 440 -0.60 24.39 -2.33
N LEU A 441 -1.12 23.69 -3.32
CA LEU A 441 -1.86 22.45 -3.10
C LEU A 441 -0.95 21.41 -2.45
N VAL A 442 -1.53 20.53 -1.63
CA VAL A 442 -0.79 19.45 -0.96
C VAL A 442 -0.08 18.59 -2.01
N PRO A 443 1.25 18.50 -1.98
CA PRO A 443 1.97 17.67 -2.93
C PRO A 443 1.84 16.17 -2.58
N THR A 444 1.88 15.30 -3.58
CA THR A 444 2.24 13.90 -3.35
C THR A 444 3.73 13.85 -3.04
N ARG A 445 4.09 13.30 -1.88
CA ARG A 445 5.51 13.17 -1.48
C ARG A 445 5.99 11.73 -1.66
N LEU A 446 7.16 11.59 -2.24
CA LEU A 446 7.89 10.34 -2.36
C LEU A 446 9.10 10.40 -1.43
N TYR A 447 9.17 9.51 -0.47
CA TYR A 447 10.26 9.39 0.50
C TYR A 447 11.11 8.17 0.20
N SER A 448 12.41 8.27 0.40
CA SER A 448 13.35 7.17 0.27
C SER A 448 14.04 6.86 1.59
N PHE A 449 14.22 5.57 1.85
CA PHE A 449 15.05 5.04 2.94
C PHE A 449 16.03 4.01 2.37
N LYS A 450 17.27 4.05 2.82
CA LYS A 450 18.24 3.00 2.56
C LYS A 450 18.13 1.96 3.65
N ILE A 451 17.95 0.70 3.28
CA ILE A 451 17.93 -0.45 4.17
C ILE A 451 19.22 -1.23 3.99
N SER A 452 20.01 -1.41 5.04
CA SER A 452 21.28 -2.12 4.99
C SER A 452 21.51 -3.02 6.21
N GLY A 453 22.62 -3.74 6.24
CA GLY A 453 23.00 -4.58 7.37
C GLY A 453 22.04 -5.73 7.66
N ALA A 454 21.76 -5.99 8.93
CA ALA A 454 20.95 -7.13 9.37
C ALA A 454 19.47 -7.04 8.92
N ASP A 455 18.92 -5.84 8.78
CA ASP A 455 17.53 -5.65 8.31
C ASP A 455 17.38 -6.09 6.86
N ALA A 456 18.37 -5.82 6.02
CA ALA A 456 18.37 -6.25 4.62
C ALA A 456 18.36 -7.78 4.48
N ALA A 457 18.88 -8.53 5.46
CA ALA A 457 18.92 -9.98 5.44
C ALA A 457 17.54 -10.65 5.57
N ASN A 458 16.52 -9.91 6.00
CA ASN A 458 15.14 -10.41 6.07
C ASN A 458 14.46 -10.48 4.70
N PHE A 459 15.04 -9.86 3.67
CA PHE A 459 14.45 -9.72 2.34
C PHE A 459 14.95 -10.81 1.39
N SER A 460 14.02 -11.39 0.63
CA SER A 460 14.35 -12.41 -0.35
C SER A 460 15.20 -11.85 -1.48
N ALA A 461 16.21 -12.59 -1.89
CA ALA A 461 17.02 -12.24 -3.06
C ALA A 461 16.19 -12.16 -4.36
N SER A 462 15.06 -12.88 -4.43
CA SER A 462 14.17 -12.88 -5.60
C SER A 462 13.49 -11.54 -5.84
N LEU A 463 13.32 -10.69 -4.82
CA LEU A 463 12.80 -9.33 -4.97
C LEU A 463 13.66 -8.46 -5.89
N PHE A 464 14.94 -8.77 -5.99
CA PHE A 464 15.92 -8.02 -6.75
C PHE A 464 16.36 -8.74 -8.03
N ALA A 465 15.73 -9.89 -8.33
CA ALA A 465 16.01 -10.63 -9.56
C ALA A 465 15.40 -9.88 -10.74
N VAL A 466 16.25 -9.53 -11.70
CA VAL A 466 15.77 -9.05 -13.00
C VAL A 466 15.35 -10.29 -13.79
N PRO A 467 14.09 -10.40 -14.26
CA PRO A 467 13.70 -11.50 -15.12
C PRO A 467 14.61 -11.55 -16.35
N GLU A 468 15.25 -12.69 -16.61
CA GLU A 468 16.09 -12.82 -17.79
C GLU A 468 15.24 -12.55 -19.05
N PRO A 469 15.69 -11.68 -19.96
CA PRO A 469 14.94 -11.41 -21.15
C PRO A 469 14.68 -12.71 -21.91
N ALA A 470 13.46 -12.89 -22.44
CA ALA A 470 13.11 -14.02 -23.29
C ALA A 470 14.09 -14.18 -24.50
N SER A 471 14.84 -13.14 -24.83
CA SER A 471 15.95 -13.14 -25.76
C SER A 471 17.06 -14.16 -25.43
N TRP A 472 17.35 -14.42 -24.15
CA TRP A 472 18.33 -15.46 -23.78
C TRP A 472 17.79 -16.86 -24.08
N ALA A 473 16.51 -17.12 -23.77
CA ALA A 473 15.86 -18.38 -24.13
C ALA A 473 15.80 -18.58 -25.66
N MET A 474 15.50 -17.51 -26.40
CA MET A 474 15.51 -17.50 -27.87
C MET A 474 16.91 -17.68 -28.44
N LEU A 475 17.94 -17.10 -27.82
CA LEU A 475 19.34 -17.26 -28.24
C LEU A 475 19.81 -18.70 -28.00
N ILE A 476 19.52 -19.28 -26.83
CA ILE A 476 19.83 -20.67 -26.49
C ILE A 476 19.08 -21.63 -27.46
N ALA A 477 17.78 -21.39 -27.70
CA ALA A 477 17.00 -22.15 -28.66
C ALA A 477 17.54 -22.00 -30.10
N GLY A 478 17.91 -20.78 -30.51
CA GLY A 478 18.51 -20.50 -31.79
C GLY A 478 19.85 -21.20 -32.01
N PHE A 479 20.77 -21.16 -31.03
CA PHE A 479 22.03 -21.89 -31.08
C PHE A 479 21.82 -23.40 -31.02
N GLY A 480 20.84 -23.87 -30.23
CA GLY A 480 20.47 -25.29 -30.19
C GLY A 480 19.98 -25.82 -31.53
N LEU A 481 19.11 -25.06 -32.21
CA LEU A 481 18.57 -25.42 -33.54
C LEU A 481 19.64 -25.36 -34.64
N THR A 482 20.51 -24.34 -34.63
CA THR A 482 21.62 -24.23 -35.57
C THR A 482 22.66 -25.34 -35.38
N GLY A 483 22.97 -25.70 -34.12
CA GLY A 483 23.85 -26.83 -33.79
C GLY A 483 23.29 -28.16 -34.22
N ALA A 484 21.97 -28.38 -34.05
CA ALA A 484 21.29 -29.58 -34.55
C ALA A 484 21.26 -29.69 -36.09
N ALA A 485 21.02 -28.57 -36.78
CA ALA A 485 21.06 -28.48 -38.23
C ALA A 485 22.47 -28.77 -38.80
N MET A 486 23.51 -28.26 -38.16
CA MET A 486 24.90 -28.54 -38.56
C MET A 486 25.29 -30.02 -38.33
N ARG A 487 24.83 -30.67 -37.29
CA ARG A 487 25.03 -32.12 -37.06
C ARG A 487 24.35 -32.98 -38.11
N ARG A 488 23.12 -32.64 -38.51
CA ARG A 488 22.40 -33.34 -39.57
C ARG A 488 23.10 -33.24 -40.94
N ARG A 489 23.72 -32.09 -41.25
CA ARG A 489 24.46 -31.94 -42.53
C ARG A 489 25.75 -32.79 -42.56
N ARG A 490 26.41 -33.04 -41.43
CA ARG A 490 27.60 -33.91 -41.37
C ARG A 490 27.30 -35.40 -41.49
N SER A 491 26.07 -35.84 -41.17
CA SER A 491 25.64 -37.26 -41.30
C SER A 491 25.14 -37.62 -42.70
N ILE A 492 25.05 -36.67 -43.64
CA ILE A 492 24.61 -36.91 -45.03
C ILE A 492 25.84 -36.98 -46.01
N VAL A 493 27.04 -36.68 -45.54
CA VAL A 493 28.25 -36.64 -46.33
C VAL A 493 29.28 -37.72 -45.91
N ALA A 494 28.82 -38.72 -45.10
CA ALA A 494 29.61 -39.90 -44.73
C ALA A 494 29.03 -41.20 -45.36
#